data_5329e10c7b503d828e7b0f650ea1b316
#
_entry.id   5329e10c7b503d828e7b0f650ea1b316
#
_cell.length_a   1.000
_cell.length_b   1.000
_cell.length_c   1.000
_cell.angle_alpha   90.00
_cell.angle_beta   90.00
_cell.angle_gamma   90.00
#
_symmetry.space_group_name_H-M   'P 1'
#
loop_
_entity.id
_entity.type
_entity.pdbx_description
1 polymer ?
#
loop_
_entity_poly.entity_id
_entity_poly.type
_entity_poly.pdbx_seq_one_letter_code
_entity_poly.pdbx_strand_id
1 'polypeptide(L)'
;MNPIHKEKYVLSMDTYGHFTIDQNKPKLEKNKRNIRITAVVQMLVGAIFIGSVIVLKQSNMFIFTVFALMLIATGVHGFTVKYNKYDKQIWANIENSYNGREYGDNWFEVKFFEDHLKYLVGGNTDELHYNDFAQFFETDHYFCIHFITGDLLIFNPDCNKEKIRDIILSFRKKGESETAEVAEAVYTVKEPDLEEKLEAAEERIEEKLEDIEDKIEAKLDAVEDKIEEIIEG
;
A
#
# COMPACT_ATOMS: atom_id res chain seq x y z
N MET A 1 13.70 -13.25 38.37
CA MET A 1 13.40 -11.82 38.54
C MET A 1 11.89 -11.64 38.40
N ASN A 2 11.24 -10.78 39.19
CA ASN A 2 9.84 -10.47 39.00
C ASN A 2 9.73 -9.36 37.92
N PRO A 3 8.73 -9.45 37.00
CA PRO A 3 8.53 -8.42 36.01
C PRO A 3 8.06 -7.10 36.68
N ILE A 4 8.54 -5.98 36.18
CA ILE A 4 8.13 -4.63 36.62
C ILE A 4 6.71 -4.32 36.17
N HIS A 5 6.38 -4.82 34.99
CA HIS A 5 5.05 -4.68 34.37
C HIS A 5 4.73 -5.92 33.52
N LYS A 6 3.43 -6.15 33.36
CA LYS A 6 2.93 -7.28 32.57
C LYS A 6 1.69 -6.85 31.83
N GLU A 7 1.69 -7.06 30.52
CA GLU A 7 0.54 -6.92 29.66
C GLU A 7 0.11 -8.30 29.14
N LYS A 8 -1.19 -8.54 29.14
CA LYS A 8 -1.79 -9.76 28.60
C LYS A 8 -3.04 -9.41 27.83
N TYR A 9 -3.02 -9.73 26.55
CA TYR A 9 -4.10 -9.35 25.66
C TYR A 9 -4.26 -10.37 24.53
N VAL A 10 -5.44 -10.33 23.91
CA VAL A 10 -5.69 -10.98 22.63
C VAL A 10 -5.67 -9.90 21.58
N LEU A 11 -4.85 -10.07 20.53
CA LEU A 11 -4.79 -9.13 19.44
C LEU A 11 -6.15 -9.08 18.74
N SER A 12 -6.76 -7.92 18.66
CA SER A 12 -8.06 -7.76 18.00
C SER A 12 -7.92 -7.88 16.49
N MET A 13 -8.99 -8.31 15.82
CA MET A 13 -9.03 -8.36 14.36
C MET A 13 -8.83 -6.98 13.74
N ASP A 14 -9.37 -5.93 14.35
CA ASP A 14 -9.22 -4.55 13.90
C ASP A 14 -7.75 -4.11 13.97
N THR A 15 -7.10 -4.31 15.11
CA THR A 15 -5.67 -4.03 15.31
C THR A 15 -4.80 -4.78 14.29
N TYR A 16 -5.03 -6.09 14.15
CA TYR A 16 -4.29 -6.92 13.20
C TYR A 16 -4.50 -6.47 11.76
N GLY A 17 -5.73 -6.11 11.41
CA GLY A 17 -6.10 -5.68 10.07
C GLY A 17 -5.44 -4.36 9.69
N HIS A 18 -5.58 -3.34 10.51
CA HIS A 18 -4.97 -2.04 10.27
C HIS A 18 -3.45 -2.12 10.23
N PHE A 19 -2.83 -2.82 11.17
CA PHE A 19 -1.39 -3.04 11.16
C PHE A 19 -0.91 -3.74 9.87
N THR A 20 -1.62 -4.78 9.42
CA THR A 20 -1.27 -5.51 8.19
C THR A 20 -1.40 -4.62 6.95
N ILE A 21 -2.43 -3.76 6.90
CA ILE A 21 -2.63 -2.80 5.81
C ILE A 21 -1.50 -1.78 5.80
N ASP A 22 -1.18 -1.17 6.93
CA ASP A 22 -0.16 -0.12 7.04
C ASP A 22 1.23 -0.66 6.66
N GLN A 23 1.59 -1.84 7.13
CA GLN A 23 2.84 -2.50 6.74
C GLN A 23 2.95 -2.79 5.24
N ASN A 24 1.84 -3.10 4.60
CA ASN A 24 1.80 -3.42 3.18
C ASN A 24 1.30 -2.26 2.30
N LYS A 25 1.04 -1.09 2.86
CA LYS A 25 0.45 0.07 2.17
C LYS A 25 1.10 0.34 0.82
N PRO A 26 2.43 0.48 0.67
CA PRO A 26 3.06 0.78 -0.62
C PRO A 26 2.78 -0.29 -1.68
N LYS A 27 2.77 -1.56 -1.27
CA LYS A 27 2.48 -2.69 -2.17
C LYS A 27 1.01 -2.74 -2.57
N LEU A 28 0.12 -2.46 -1.63
CA LEU A 28 -1.33 -2.44 -1.86
C LEU A 28 -1.71 -1.30 -2.81
N GLU A 29 -1.19 -0.11 -2.60
CA GLU A 29 -1.39 1.05 -3.46
C GLU A 29 -0.84 0.81 -4.87
N LYS A 30 0.38 0.26 -4.98
CA LYS A 30 0.95 -0.12 -6.27
C LYS A 30 0.05 -1.13 -7.01
N ASN A 31 -0.46 -2.14 -6.31
CA ASN A 31 -1.34 -3.13 -6.92
C ASN A 31 -2.67 -2.50 -7.37
N LYS A 32 -3.27 -1.65 -6.54
CA LYS A 32 -4.50 -0.93 -6.85
C LYS A 32 -4.31 -0.03 -8.07
N ARG A 33 -3.20 0.71 -8.14
CA ARG A 33 -2.82 1.52 -9.29
C ARG A 33 -2.63 0.66 -10.55
N ASN A 34 -1.94 -0.47 -10.45
CA ASN A 34 -1.74 -1.37 -11.59
C ASN A 34 -3.06 -1.90 -12.15
N ILE A 35 -4.01 -2.27 -11.29
CA ILE A 35 -5.35 -2.70 -11.71
C ILE A 35 -6.03 -1.57 -12.51
N ARG A 36 -5.98 -0.33 -12.02
CA ARG A 36 -6.55 0.83 -12.68
C ARG A 36 -5.91 1.08 -14.04
N ILE A 37 -4.59 1.13 -14.10
CA ILE A 37 -3.84 1.36 -15.36
C ILE A 37 -4.15 0.27 -16.38
N THR A 38 -4.09 -1.01 -15.98
CA THR A 38 -4.40 -2.13 -16.88
C THR A 38 -5.81 -2.04 -17.44
N ALA A 39 -6.78 -1.68 -16.60
CA ALA A 39 -8.17 -1.53 -17.04
C ALA A 39 -8.33 -0.39 -18.07
N VAL A 40 -7.69 0.76 -17.82
CA VAL A 40 -7.72 1.91 -18.76
C VAL A 40 -7.02 1.55 -20.07
N VAL A 41 -5.84 0.93 -20.03
CA VAL A 41 -5.12 0.51 -21.24
C VAL A 41 -5.95 -0.48 -22.07
N GLN A 42 -6.61 -1.45 -21.44
CA GLN A 42 -7.48 -2.39 -22.14
C GLN A 42 -8.65 -1.68 -22.85
N MET A 43 -9.27 -0.70 -22.18
CA MET A 43 -10.35 0.09 -22.80
C MET A 43 -9.86 0.92 -23.99
N LEU A 44 -8.70 1.58 -23.85
CA LEU A 44 -8.10 2.39 -24.92
C LEU A 44 -7.70 1.54 -26.12
N VAL A 45 -7.02 0.42 -25.91
CA VAL A 45 -6.65 -0.51 -26.98
C VAL A 45 -7.91 -1.02 -27.69
N GLY A 46 -8.94 -1.41 -26.95
CA GLY A 46 -10.21 -1.82 -27.54
C GLY A 46 -10.87 -0.73 -28.36
N ALA A 47 -10.86 0.54 -27.91
CA ALA A 47 -11.38 1.68 -28.65
C ALA A 47 -10.61 1.94 -29.96
N ILE A 48 -9.28 1.87 -29.94
CA ILE A 48 -8.42 1.99 -31.11
C ILE A 48 -8.74 0.90 -32.13
N PHE A 49 -8.93 -0.34 -31.68
CA PHE A 49 -9.32 -1.45 -32.59
C PHE A 49 -10.68 -1.20 -33.24
N ILE A 50 -11.67 -0.70 -32.48
CA ILE A 50 -12.97 -0.35 -33.07
C ILE A 50 -12.84 0.77 -34.09
N GLY A 51 -12.07 1.83 -33.78
CA GLY A 51 -11.79 2.91 -34.72
C GLY A 51 -11.14 2.40 -36.00
N SER A 52 -10.13 1.52 -35.90
CA SER A 52 -9.47 0.91 -37.05
C SER A 52 -10.43 0.08 -37.91
N VAL A 53 -11.37 -0.65 -37.29
CA VAL A 53 -12.39 -1.41 -37.99
C VAL A 53 -13.32 -0.50 -38.82
N ILE A 54 -13.71 0.63 -38.28
CA ILE A 54 -14.60 1.59 -38.94
C ILE A 54 -13.90 2.21 -40.15
N VAL A 55 -12.62 2.56 -40.03
CA VAL A 55 -11.86 3.26 -41.09
C VAL A 55 -11.52 2.31 -42.24
N LEU A 56 -11.09 1.08 -41.96
CA LEU A 56 -10.56 0.17 -42.99
C LEU A 56 -11.61 -0.57 -43.81
N LYS A 57 -12.90 -0.57 -43.45
CA LYS A 57 -14.05 -1.14 -44.16
C LYS A 57 -13.82 -2.56 -44.76
N GLN A 58 -12.95 -3.39 -44.21
CA GLN A 58 -12.63 -4.72 -44.75
C GLN A 58 -13.64 -5.80 -44.33
N SER A 59 -13.96 -6.74 -45.20
CA SER A 59 -15.03 -7.75 -45.02
C SER A 59 -14.78 -8.78 -43.90
N ASN A 60 -13.54 -8.95 -43.44
CA ASN A 60 -13.17 -9.94 -42.40
C ASN A 60 -13.02 -9.35 -40.99
N MET A 61 -13.63 -8.19 -40.72
CA MET A 61 -13.41 -7.46 -39.48
C MET A 61 -14.26 -7.92 -38.30
N PHE A 62 -15.14 -8.87 -38.48
CA PHE A 62 -15.98 -9.37 -37.39
C PHE A 62 -15.17 -9.87 -36.20
N ILE A 63 -14.09 -10.63 -36.45
CA ILE A 63 -13.22 -11.17 -35.40
C ILE A 63 -12.53 -10.04 -34.61
N PHE A 64 -12.05 -9.02 -35.32
CA PHE A 64 -11.40 -7.86 -34.66
C PHE A 64 -12.38 -7.05 -33.83
N THR A 65 -13.62 -6.89 -34.29
CA THR A 65 -14.70 -6.22 -33.55
C THR A 65 -15.03 -6.97 -32.25
N VAL A 66 -15.18 -8.29 -32.33
CA VAL A 66 -15.44 -9.13 -31.15
C VAL A 66 -14.29 -9.04 -30.17
N PHE A 67 -13.05 -9.11 -30.63
CA PHE A 67 -11.87 -8.97 -29.78
C PHE A 67 -11.80 -7.60 -29.10
N ALA A 68 -12.06 -6.52 -29.85
CA ALA A 68 -12.11 -5.16 -29.30
C ALA A 68 -13.18 -5.01 -28.22
N LEU A 69 -14.38 -5.53 -28.45
CA LEU A 69 -15.46 -5.53 -27.44
C LEU A 69 -15.08 -6.34 -26.21
N MET A 70 -14.41 -7.46 -26.36
CA MET A 70 -13.90 -8.23 -25.22
C MET A 70 -12.86 -7.44 -24.41
N LEU A 71 -11.95 -6.71 -25.05
CA LEU A 71 -10.97 -5.85 -24.36
C LEU A 71 -11.66 -4.74 -23.57
N ILE A 72 -12.64 -4.07 -24.18
CA ILE A 72 -13.42 -3.02 -23.50
C ILE A 72 -14.18 -3.63 -22.31
N ALA A 73 -14.88 -4.74 -22.52
CA ALA A 73 -15.64 -5.40 -21.47
C ALA A 73 -14.75 -5.84 -20.28
N THR A 74 -13.56 -6.39 -20.56
CA THR A 74 -12.59 -6.78 -19.53
C THR A 74 -12.00 -5.56 -18.82
N GLY A 75 -11.73 -4.47 -19.52
CA GLY A 75 -11.32 -3.19 -18.96
C GLY A 75 -12.36 -2.60 -18.03
N VAL A 76 -13.61 -2.51 -18.47
CA VAL A 76 -14.75 -2.04 -17.66
C VAL A 76 -14.95 -2.94 -16.44
N HIS A 77 -14.89 -4.27 -16.58
CA HIS A 77 -14.96 -5.19 -15.47
C HIS A 77 -13.79 -4.99 -14.48
N GLY A 78 -12.57 -4.82 -14.99
CA GLY A 78 -11.39 -4.52 -14.20
C GLY A 78 -11.56 -3.26 -13.35
N PHE A 79 -12.07 -2.20 -13.96
CA PHE A 79 -12.29 -0.94 -13.28
C PHE A 79 -13.48 -1.01 -12.28
N THR A 80 -14.63 -1.50 -12.70
CA THR A 80 -15.86 -1.47 -11.87
C THR A 80 -15.85 -2.52 -10.76
N VAL A 81 -15.34 -3.72 -11.03
CA VAL A 81 -15.39 -4.84 -10.08
C VAL A 81 -14.09 -4.98 -9.31
N LYS A 82 -12.95 -5.11 -10.01
CA LYS A 82 -11.67 -5.36 -9.33
C LYS A 82 -11.18 -4.14 -8.57
N TYR A 83 -11.20 -2.94 -9.19
CA TYR A 83 -10.72 -1.72 -8.55
C TYR A 83 -11.62 -1.29 -7.38
N ASN A 84 -12.94 -1.21 -7.59
CA ASN A 84 -13.86 -0.73 -6.55
C ASN A 84 -14.04 -1.73 -5.39
N LYS A 85 -13.82 -3.03 -5.63
CA LYS A 85 -13.90 -4.05 -4.58
C LYS A 85 -12.54 -4.41 -3.97
N TYR A 86 -11.46 -3.78 -4.43
CA TYR A 86 -10.10 -4.12 -4.02
C TYR A 86 -9.93 -4.06 -2.51
N ASP A 87 -10.32 -2.94 -1.89
CA ASP A 87 -10.18 -2.74 -0.44
C ASP A 87 -11.00 -3.77 0.36
N LYS A 88 -12.21 -4.09 -0.11
CA LYS A 88 -13.05 -5.13 0.51
C LYS A 88 -12.41 -6.52 0.40
N GLN A 89 -11.75 -6.82 -0.71
CA GLN A 89 -11.05 -8.09 -0.89
C GLN A 89 -9.83 -8.21 0.02
N ILE A 90 -9.10 -7.10 0.22
CA ILE A 90 -7.99 -7.06 1.19
C ILE A 90 -8.51 -7.38 2.59
N TRP A 91 -9.54 -6.69 3.04
CA TRP A 91 -10.13 -6.95 4.36
C TRP A 91 -10.63 -8.38 4.51
N ALA A 92 -11.30 -8.94 3.51
CA ALA A 92 -11.74 -10.33 3.53
C ALA A 92 -10.56 -11.33 3.61
N ASN A 93 -9.45 -11.04 2.91
CA ASN A 93 -8.24 -11.86 2.99
C ASN A 93 -7.58 -11.78 4.37
N ILE A 94 -7.54 -10.58 4.97
CA ILE A 94 -7.02 -10.36 6.33
C ILE A 94 -7.87 -11.11 7.34
N GLU A 95 -9.20 -10.99 7.24
CA GLU A 95 -10.14 -11.69 8.10
C GLU A 95 -9.98 -13.22 8.01
N ASN A 96 -9.86 -13.74 6.79
CA ASN A 96 -9.60 -15.16 6.58
C ASN A 96 -8.25 -15.59 7.18
N SER A 97 -7.23 -14.76 7.04
CA SER A 97 -5.91 -15.01 7.63
C SER A 97 -5.93 -14.97 9.15
N TYR A 98 -6.67 -14.04 9.73
CA TYR A 98 -6.84 -13.90 11.17
C TYR A 98 -7.63 -15.09 11.75
N ASN A 99 -8.74 -15.48 11.12
CA ASN A 99 -9.58 -16.59 11.55
C ASN A 99 -8.93 -17.97 11.32
N GLY A 100 -8.03 -18.07 10.32
CA GLY A 100 -7.27 -19.28 10.05
C GLY A 100 -6.12 -19.54 11.03
N ARG A 101 -5.79 -18.56 11.91
CA ARG A 101 -4.82 -18.75 12.99
C ARG A 101 -5.45 -19.59 14.11
N GLU A 102 -4.66 -20.44 14.71
CA GLU A 102 -5.08 -21.10 15.95
C GLU A 102 -5.28 -20.03 17.03
N TYR A 103 -6.28 -20.22 17.89
CA TYR A 103 -6.63 -19.23 18.93
C TYR A 103 -5.41 -18.82 19.80
N GLY A 104 -4.50 -19.74 20.03
CA GLY A 104 -3.26 -19.48 20.77
C GLY A 104 -2.34 -18.44 20.12
N ASP A 105 -2.37 -18.31 18.80
CA ASP A 105 -1.48 -17.43 18.05
C ASP A 105 -1.85 -15.95 18.15
N ASN A 106 -3.08 -15.65 18.58
CA ASN A 106 -3.54 -14.27 18.76
C ASN A 106 -3.42 -13.80 20.21
N TRP A 107 -2.94 -14.66 21.09
CA TRP A 107 -2.79 -14.35 22.50
C TRP A 107 -1.34 -13.98 22.82
N PHE A 108 -1.18 -12.83 23.44
CA PHE A 108 0.09 -12.24 23.77
C PHE A 108 0.22 -12.03 25.27
N GLU A 109 1.39 -12.33 25.82
CA GLU A 109 1.80 -11.97 27.16
C GLU A 109 3.18 -11.32 27.09
N VAL A 110 3.26 -10.03 27.44
CA VAL A 110 4.51 -9.28 27.46
C VAL A 110 4.88 -8.96 28.89
N LYS A 111 6.08 -9.35 29.31
CA LYS A 111 6.64 -9.10 30.63
C LYS A 111 7.83 -8.16 30.48
N PHE A 112 7.81 -7.05 31.18
CA PHE A 112 8.85 -6.05 31.18
C PHE A 112 9.73 -6.23 32.41
N PHE A 113 11.05 -6.33 32.20
CA PHE A 113 12.08 -6.42 33.22
C PHE A 113 12.96 -5.16 33.19
N GLU A 114 14.06 -5.10 33.94
CA GLU A 114 14.91 -3.90 34.03
C GLU A 114 15.77 -3.66 32.78
N ASP A 115 16.12 -4.69 32.04
CA ASP A 115 17.05 -4.65 30.90
C ASP A 115 16.47 -5.22 29.60
N HIS A 116 15.37 -5.94 29.69
CA HIS A 116 14.74 -6.62 28.56
C HIS A 116 13.25 -6.77 28.75
N LEU A 117 12.58 -7.15 27.70
CA LEU A 117 11.21 -7.68 27.76
C LEU A 117 11.16 -9.12 27.24
N LYS A 118 10.24 -9.89 27.76
CA LYS A 118 9.89 -11.22 27.25
C LYS A 118 8.49 -11.21 26.75
N TYR A 119 8.29 -11.72 25.54
CA TYR A 119 6.96 -11.89 25.00
C TYR A 119 6.67 -13.36 24.66
N LEU A 120 5.44 -13.75 24.90
CA LEU A 120 4.91 -15.07 24.64
C LEU A 120 3.81 -14.96 23.60
N VAL A 121 3.95 -15.70 22.51
CA VAL A 121 2.97 -15.79 21.42
C VAL A 121 2.86 -17.26 21.00
N GLY A 122 1.65 -17.81 20.96
CA GLY A 122 1.43 -19.18 20.48
C GLY A 122 2.26 -20.25 21.21
N GLY A 123 2.64 -20.01 22.49
CA GLY A 123 3.48 -20.90 23.28
C GLY A 123 4.99 -20.70 23.11
N ASN A 124 5.43 -19.88 22.18
CA ASN A 124 6.84 -19.51 22.00
C ASN A 124 7.18 -18.26 22.83
N THR A 125 8.35 -18.27 23.46
CA THR A 125 8.83 -17.14 24.26
C THR A 125 10.10 -16.62 23.63
N ASP A 126 10.10 -15.32 23.31
CA ASP A 126 11.26 -14.59 22.83
C ASP A 126 11.60 -13.44 23.77
N GLU A 127 12.83 -12.95 23.67
CA GLU A 127 13.39 -11.90 24.51
C GLU A 127 13.94 -10.77 23.64
N LEU A 128 13.58 -9.52 23.98
CA LEU A 128 14.07 -8.32 23.29
C LEU A 128 14.70 -7.36 24.28
N HIS A 129 15.89 -6.87 23.96
CA HIS A 129 16.61 -5.92 24.80
C HIS A 129 16.22 -4.47 24.48
N TYR A 130 16.13 -3.61 25.52
CA TYR A 130 15.77 -2.19 25.32
C TYR A 130 16.84 -1.42 24.54
N ASN A 131 18.08 -1.89 24.52
CA ASN A 131 19.14 -1.29 23.70
C ASN A 131 18.87 -1.43 22.20
N ASP A 132 18.08 -2.43 21.80
CA ASP A 132 17.67 -2.67 20.41
C ASP A 132 16.39 -1.91 20.05
N PHE A 133 15.85 -1.10 20.98
CA PHE A 133 14.67 -0.29 20.70
C PHE A 133 14.98 0.77 19.64
N ALA A 134 14.15 0.82 18.58
CA ALA A 134 14.25 1.81 17.52
C ALA A 134 13.24 2.95 17.73
N GLN A 135 11.95 2.62 17.75
CA GLN A 135 10.89 3.65 17.80
C GLN A 135 9.53 3.07 18.23
N PHE A 136 8.65 3.97 18.61
CA PHE A 136 7.24 3.69 18.81
C PHE A 136 6.42 4.17 17.63
N PHE A 137 5.41 3.38 17.26
CA PHE A 137 4.35 3.81 16.35
C PHE A 137 3.02 3.78 17.08
N GLU A 138 2.21 4.80 16.86
CA GLU A 138 0.89 4.90 17.44
C GLU A 138 -0.10 5.37 16.39
N THR A 139 -1.22 4.67 16.33
CA THR A 139 -2.40 5.03 15.54
C THR A 139 -3.66 4.89 16.40
N ASP A 140 -4.81 5.24 15.87
CA ASP A 140 -6.09 5.01 16.55
C ASP A 140 -6.42 3.52 16.71
N HIS A 141 -5.77 2.65 15.93
CA HIS A 141 -6.06 1.22 15.84
C HIS A 141 -5.04 0.32 16.54
N TYR A 142 -3.82 0.80 16.76
CA TYR A 142 -2.79 0.01 17.43
C TYR A 142 -1.65 0.88 18.00
N PHE A 143 -0.94 0.30 18.96
CA PHE A 143 0.36 0.78 19.42
C PHE A 143 1.41 -0.27 19.09
N CYS A 144 2.56 0.13 18.52
CA CYS A 144 3.60 -0.79 18.10
C CYS A 144 4.97 -0.33 18.59
N ILE A 145 5.78 -1.28 19.02
CA ILE A 145 7.19 -1.08 19.40
C ILE A 145 8.03 -1.74 18.32
N HIS A 146 8.92 -0.98 17.72
CA HIS A 146 9.86 -1.45 16.70
C HIS A 146 11.26 -1.54 17.27
N PHE A 147 11.95 -2.66 17.02
CA PHE A 147 13.33 -2.93 17.40
C PHE A 147 14.23 -2.91 16.17
N ILE A 148 15.51 -2.54 16.35
CA ILE A 148 16.54 -2.51 15.29
C ILE A 148 16.74 -3.89 14.67
N THR A 149 16.51 -4.95 15.42
CA THR A 149 16.53 -6.35 14.96
C THR A 149 15.48 -6.66 13.89
N GLY A 150 14.50 -5.76 13.70
CA GLY A 150 13.37 -5.94 12.81
C GLY A 150 12.13 -6.52 13.49
N ASP A 151 12.25 -6.85 14.78
CA ASP A 151 11.13 -7.34 15.57
C ASP A 151 10.11 -6.23 15.84
N LEU A 152 8.83 -6.62 15.84
CA LEU A 152 7.68 -5.74 16.03
C LEU A 152 6.75 -6.33 17.10
N LEU A 153 6.49 -5.56 18.15
CA LEU A 153 5.47 -5.87 19.14
C LEU A 153 4.27 -4.96 18.94
N ILE A 154 3.12 -5.57 18.69
CA ILE A 154 1.87 -4.87 18.40
C ILE A 154 0.94 -5.02 19.61
N PHE A 155 0.38 -3.92 20.05
CA PHE A 155 -0.58 -3.86 21.14
C PHE A 155 -1.90 -3.29 20.64
N ASN A 156 -3.00 -3.71 21.29
CA ASN A 156 -4.29 -3.05 21.09
C ASN A 156 -4.23 -1.58 21.57
N PRO A 157 -5.08 -0.70 21.03
CA PRO A 157 -5.02 0.73 21.35
C PRO A 157 -5.35 1.06 22.80
N ASP A 158 -5.96 0.15 23.54
CA ASP A 158 -6.34 0.27 24.97
C ASP A 158 -5.24 -0.16 25.96
N CYS A 159 -4.04 -0.55 25.46
CA CYS A 159 -2.91 -0.87 26.33
C CYS A 159 -2.41 0.35 27.09
N ASN A 160 -1.66 0.13 28.18
CA ASN A 160 -1.07 1.21 28.95
C ASN A 160 0.20 1.77 28.27
N LYS A 161 -0.02 2.52 27.19
CA LYS A 161 1.03 3.06 26.31
C LYS A 161 2.07 3.90 27.07
N GLU A 162 1.60 4.79 27.96
CA GLU A 162 2.48 5.68 28.72
C GLU A 162 3.41 4.88 29.61
N LYS A 163 2.88 3.94 30.35
CA LYS A 163 3.69 3.07 31.22
C LYS A 163 4.69 2.23 30.44
N ILE A 164 4.30 1.70 29.29
CA ILE A 164 5.20 0.93 28.41
C ILE A 164 6.34 1.83 27.92
N ARG A 165 6.02 3.03 27.44
CA ARG A 165 7.03 4.02 27.01
C ARG A 165 8.00 4.37 28.14
N ASP A 166 7.48 4.69 29.30
CA ASP A 166 8.29 5.07 30.47
C ASP A 166 9.26 3.97 30.86
N ILE A 167 8.85 2.71 30.86
CA ILE A 167 9.71 1.57 31.16
C ILE A 167 10.84 1.49 30.13
N ILE A 168 10.53 1.40 28.85
CA ILE A 168 11.51 1.25 27.79
C ILE A 168 12.50 2.41 27.78
N LEU A 169 12.02 3.65 27.85
CA LEU A 169 12.88 4.83 27.80
C LEU A 169 13.73 5.00 29.08
N SER A 170 13.20 4.62 30.26
CA SER A 170 13.96 4.72 31.51
C SER A 170 15.13 3.74 31.58
N PHE A 171 14.96 2.55 31.04
CA PHE A 171 16.00 1.51 31.06
C PHE A 171 16.96 1.59 29.87
N ARG A 172 16.52 2.05 28.72
CA ARG A 172 17.40 2.36 27.59
C ARG A 172 18.48 3.38 27.97
N LYS A 173 18.14 4.45 28.70
CA LYS A 173 19.07 5.50 29.10
C LYS A 173 20.14 5.04 30.11
N LYS A 174 19.96 3.91 30.78
CA LYS A 174 20.96 3.36 31.70
C LYS A 174 22.10 2.64 30.99
N GLY A 175 21.94 2.26 29.73
CA GLY A 175 22.95 1.57 28.91
C GLY A 175 23.80 2.48 28.02
N GLU A 176 23.38 3.70 27.76
CA GLU A 176 24.10 4.66 26.90
C GLU A 176 24.64 5.83 27.73
N SER A 177 25.88 5.70 28.17
CA SER A 177 26.78 6.82 28.44
C SER A 177 27.28 7.35 27.10
N GLU A 178 26.84 8.58 26.75
CA GLU A 178 27.42 9.42 25.70
C GLU A 178 27.30 8.92 24.25
N THR A 179 26.23 9.24 23.58
CA THR A 179 26.12 9.79 22.22
C THR A 179 24.77 9.43 21.58
N ALA A 180 23.78 10.25 21.78
CA ALA A 180 22.78 10.57 20.76
C ALA A 180 21.75 11.52 21.35
N GLU A 181 21.71 12.75 20.87
CA GLU A 181 20.51 13.56 20.88
C GLU A 181 19.42 12.73 20.20
N VAL A 182 18.59 12.12 21.04
CA VAL A 182 17.39 11.45 20.55
C VAL A 182 16.47 12.57 20.10
N ALA A 183 16.46 12.80 18.81
CA ALA A 183 15.36 13.49 18.18
C ALA A 183 14.08 12.79 18.65
N GLU A 184 13.26 13.53 19.34
CA GLU A 184 11.86 13.23 19.60
C GLU A 184 11.13 13.27 18.24
N ALA A 185 11.42 12.26 17.42
CA ALA A 185 10.72 12.04 16.18
C ALA A 185 9.38 11.39 16.51
N VAL A 186 8.46 12.23 16.98
CA VAL A 186 7.06 12.01 16.66
C VAL A 186 7.03 12.10 15.13
N TYR A 187 7.18 10.96 14.49
CA TYR A 187 6.80 10.87 13.08
C TYR A 187 5.27 10.94 12.99
N THR A 188 4.74 12.14 13.11
CA THR A 188 3.69 12.53 12.20
C THR A 188 4.30 12.29 10.83
N VAL A 189 3.77 11.32 10.11
CA VAL A 189 4.05 11.17 8.68
C VAL A 189 3.66 12.50 8.06
N LYS A 190 4.60 13.45 8.05
CA LYS A 190 4.57 14.53 7.09
C LYS A 190 4.88 13.82 5.79
N GLU A 191 3.88 13.62 4.98
CA GLU A 191 3.98 13.40 3.56
C GLU A 191 4.17 14.75 2.83
N PRO A 192 5.36 15.40 2.82
CA PRO A 192 5.58 16.51 1.89
C PRO A 192 6.38 16.03 0.67
N ASP A 193 7.09 14.91 0.75
CA ASP A 193 7.97 14.46 -0.33
C ASP A 193 7.24 13.57 -1.35
N LEU A 194 6.09 13.03 -1.00
CA LEU A 194 5.30 12.19 -1.92
C LEU A 194 4.32 13.03 -2.75
N GLU A 195 3.70 14.05 -2.15
CA GLU A 195 2.85 15.00 -2.87
C GLU A 195 3.66 15.82 -3.88
N GLU A 196 4.81 16.36 -3.49
CA GLU A 196 5.70 17.12 -4.38
C GLU A 196 6.24 16.24 -5.53
N LYS A 197 6.55 14.98 -5.26
CA LYS A 197 6.93 14.01 -6.32
C LYS A 197 5.76 13.56 -7.18
N LEU A 198 4.55 13.55 -6.64
CA LEU A 198 3.35 13.25 -7.41
C LEU A 198 2.99 14.42 -8.34
N GLU A 199 3.00 15.65 -7.82
CA GLU A 199 2.78 16.87 -8.61
C GLU A 199 3.82 17.00 -9.73
N ALA A 200 5.10 16.79 -9.43
CA ALA A 200 6.16 16.80 -10.44
C ALA A 200 6.05 15.62 -11.45
N ALA A 201 5.41 14.54 -11.10
CA ALA A 201 5.13 13.44 -12.02
C ALA A 201 3.87 13.69 -12.85
N GLU A 202 2.87 14.35 -12.28
CA GLU A 202 1.67 14.81 -13.00
C GLU A 202 2.02 15.87 -14.04
N GLU A 203 2.81 16.89 -13.69
CA GLU A 203 3.32 17.90 -14.62
C GLU A 203 4.08 17.27 -15.80
N ARG A 204 4.93 16.28 -15.55
CA ARG A 204 5.65 15.56 -16.61
C ARG A 204 4.76 14.68 -17.48
N ILE A 205 3.64 14.23 -16.96
CA ILE A 205 2.66 13.45 -17.72
C ILE A 205 1.83 14.40 -18.59
N GLU A 206 1.43 15.55 -18.07
CA GLU A 206 0.71 16.58 -18.82
C GLU A 206 1.57 17.12 -19.98
N GLU A 207 2.84 17.46 -19.75
CA GLU A 207 3.77 17.88 -20.79
C GLU A 207 3.95 16.83 -21.90
N LYS A 208 3.98 15.55 -21.53
CA LYS A 208 4.05 14.45 -22.51
C LYS A 208 2.75 14.20 -23.25
N LEU A 209 1.63 14.47 -22.62
CA LEU A 209 0.31 14.36 -23.28
C LEU A 209 0.12 15.47 -24.30
N GLU A 210 0.53 16.69 -23.98
CA GLU A 210 0.55 17.84 -24.91
C GLU A 210 1.46 17.55 -26.13
N ASP A 211 2.68 17.04 -25.93
CA ASP A 211 3.60 16.64 -27.01
C ASP A 211 3.04 15.47 -27.88
N ILE A 212 2.21 14.63 -27.34
CA ILE A 212 1.53 13.56 -28.08
C ILE A 212 0.33 14.12 -28.86
N GLU A 213 -0.44 15.03 -28.28
CA GLU A 213 -1.55 15.71 -28.92
C GLU A 213 -1.08 16.49 -30.14
N ASP A 214 -0.04 17.32 -30.00
CA ASP A 214 0.57 18.06 -31.09
C ASP A 214 1.06 17.17 -32.25
N LYS A 215 1.67 16.01 -31.89
CA LYS A 215 2.11 15.03 -32.89
C LYS A 215 0.99 14.30 -33.60
N ILE A 216 -0.14 14.12 -32.94
CA ILE A 216 -1.34 13.52 -33.52
C ILE A 216 -2.00 14.53 -34.46
N GLU A 217 -2.10 15.79 -34.06
CA GLU A 217 -2.67 16.88 -34.86
C GLU A 217 -1.87 17.09 -36.14
N ALA A 218 -0.55 17.21 -36.04
CA ALA A 218 0.32 17.33 -37.21
C ALA A 218 0.26 16.12 -38.17
N LYS A 219 -0.05 14.92 -37.67
CA LYS A 219 -0.24 13.75 -38.52
C LYS A 219 -1.62 13.70 -39.16
N LEU A 220 -2.63 14.20 -38.48
CA LEU A 220 -3.97 14.34 -39.02
C LEU A 220 -3.98 15.31 -40.19
N ASP A 221 -3.38 16.48 -40.02
CA ASP A 221 -3.23 17.50 -41.07
C ASP A 221 -2.51 16.93 -42.31
N ALA A 222 -1.40 16.21 -42.09
CA ALA A 222 -0.66 15.56 -43.19
C ALA A 222 -1.42 14.42 -43.90
N VAL A 223 -2.42 13.83 -43.24
CA VAL A 223 -3.32 12.84 -43.85
C VAL A 223 -4.45 13.55 -44.62
N GLU A 224 -4.94 14.65 -44.10
CA GLU A 224 -5.98 15.47 -44.72
C GLU A 224 -5.47 16.07 -46.05
N ASP A 225 -4.27 16.64 -46.06
CA ASP A 225 -3.58 17.12 -47.27
C ASP A 225 -3.44 16.03 -48.35
N LYS A 226 -3.07 14.81 -47.94
CA LYS A 226 -2.95 13.68 -48.89
C LYS A 226 -4.29 13.20 -49.43
N ILE A 227 -5.32 13.30 -48.66
CA ILE A 227 -6.69 12.93 -49.10
C ILE A 227 -7.19 13.96 -50.10
N GLU A 228 -6.95 15.26 -49.87
CA GLU A 228 -7.28 16.32 -50.83
C GLU A 228 -6.53 16.13 -52.17
N GLU A 229 -5.22 15.84 -52.14
CA GLU A 229 -4.43 15.58 -53.33
C GLU A 229 -4.95 14.36 -54.14
N ILE A 230 -5.52 13.34 -53.48
CA ILE A 230 -6.09 12.15 -54.14
C ILE A 230 -7.50 12.45 -54.74
N ILE A 231 -8.23 13.41 -54.17
CA ILE A 231 -9.58 13.76 -54.64
C ILE A 231 -9.53 14.72 -55.83
N GLU A 232 -8.51 15.60 -55.88
CA GLU A 232 -8.36 16.60 -56.96
C GLU A 232 -7.60 16.07 -58.18
N GLY A 233 -6.93 14.93 -58.14
CA GLY A 233 -6.20 14.33 -59.26
C GLY A 233 -6.94 13.17 -59.89
#